data_f54ccd9aeeecca88dd62aec064ae0d79
#
_entry.id   f54ccd9aeeecca88dd62aec064ae0d79
#
_cell.length_a   1.000
_cell.length_b   1.000
_cell.length_c   1.000
_cell.angle_alpha   90.00
_cell.angle_beta   90.00
_cell.angle_gamma   90.00
#
_symmetry.space_group_name_H-M   'P 1'
#
loop_
_entity.id
_entity.type
_entity.pdbx_description
1 polymer ?
#
loop_
_entity_poly.entity_id
_entity_poly.type
_entity_poly.pdbx_seq_one_letter_code
_entity_poly.pdbx_strand_id
1 'polypeptide(L)'
;VYQSDYWQSCGWGMNRRETQSGTYHPFLPDKLAGLDIMLTPEAVSAVTQAQSAVLLLNQEARFLTNTEPLARLLLRSEALASSRIEGLQMNAGRLLEFEALDELGVSHRLDGVEAAVMANIAAMSDAVGNIGAGDPITVDDIRAVNATLLQGSHLEDEGGVLRTIQN
;
A
#
# COMPACT_ATOMS: atom_id res chain seq x y z
N VAL A 1 11.68 -24.40 2.39
CA VAL A 1 11.56 -25.68 1.64
C VAL A 1 11.07 -25.37 0.23
N TYR A 2 11.67 -26.03 -0.79
CA TYR A 2 11.16 -25.97 -2.17
C TYR A 2 10.13 -27.08 -2.38
N GLN A 3 8.97 -26.71 -2.89
CA GLN A 3 7.92 -27.66 -3.24
C GLN A 3 7.76 -27.67 -4.76
N SER A 4 7.48 -28.84 -5.34
CA SER A 4 7.16 -28.94 -6.76
C SER A 4 5.68 -28.62 -6.98
N ASP A 5 5.39 -27.70 -7.88
CA ASP A 5 4.04 -27.37 -8.29
C ASP A 5 3.97 -27.27 -9.82
N TYR A 6 2.77 -27.27 -10.36
CA TYR A 6 2.55 -27.28 -11.81
C TYR A 6 1.73 -26.07 -12.25
N TRP A 7 2.32 -25.26 -13.10
CA TRP A 7 1.63 -24.15 -13.76
C TRP A 7 0.90 -24.66 -14.98
N GLN A 8 -0.42 -24.49 -14.99
CA GLN A 8 -1.25 -24.77 -16.17
C GLN A 8 -1.52 -23.45 -16.89
N SER A 9 -1.09 -23.37 -18.15
CA SER A 9 -1.37 -22.20 -18.98
C SER A 9 -2.88 -22.05 -19.21
N CYS A 10 -3.36 -20.82 -19.08
CA CYS A 10 -4.75 -20.47 -19.43
C CYS A 10 -4.91 -20.13 -20.92
N GLY A 11 -3.86 -20.23 -21.71
CA GLY A 11 -3.88 -19.91 -23.16
C GLY A 11 -3.82 -18.41 -23.46
N TRP A 12 -3.82 -17.54 -22.45
CA TRP A 12 -3.74 -16.09 -22.56
C TRP A 12 -2.45 -15.60 -21.91
N GLY A 13 -1.63 -14.91 -22.65
CA GLY A 13 -0.39 -14.33 -22.14
C GLY A 13 0.30 -13.51 -23.20
N MET A 14 1.06 -12.49 -22.78
CA MET A 14 1.77 -11.58 -23.66
C MET A 14 3.07 -12.16 -24.23
N ASN A 15 3.57 -13.23 -23.64
CA ASN A 15 4.82 -13.86 -24.07
C ASN A 15 4.72 -15.40 -24.04
N ARG A 16 5.69 -16.05 -24.74
CA ARG A 16 5.71 -17.51 -24.86
C ARG A 16 5.85 -18.25 -23.53
N ARG A 17 6.45 -17.63 -22.50
CA ARG A 17 6.60 -18.25 -21.17
C ARG A 17 5.27 -18.30 -20.42
N GLU A 18 4.46 -17.28 -20.56
CA GLU A 18 3.13 -17.20 -19.94
C GLU A 18 2.12 -18.16 -20.57
N THR A 19 2.35 -18.54 -21.84
CA THR A 19 1.47 -19.46 -22.58
C THR A 19 1.92 -20.93 -22.48
N GLN A 20 3.02 -21.24 -21.80
CA GLN A 20 3.52 -22.60 -21.61
C GLN A 20 3.20 -23.12 -20.21
N SER A 21 2.59 -24.31 -20.14
CA SER A 21 2.49 -25.06 -18.89
C SER A 21 3.82 -25.68 -18.51
N GLY A 22 4.09 -25.80 -17.23
CA GLY A 22 5.35 -26.38 -16.76
C GLY A 22 5.40 -26.61 -15.26
N THR A 23 6.32 -27.44 -14.85
CA THR A 23 6.61 -27.64 -13.43
C THR A 23 7.54 -26.53 -12.93
N TYR A 24 7.24 -25.97 -11.79
CA TYR A 24 8.07 -24.98 -11.11
C TYR A 24 8.28 -25.36 -9.65
N HIS A 25 9.27 -24.77 -9.01
CA HIS A 25 9.64 -25.10 -7.65
C HIS A 25 9.60 -23.83 -6.79
N PRO A 26 8.40 -23.43 -6.27
CA PRO A 26 8.30 -22.29 -5.38
C PRO A 26 9.03 -22.58 -4.07
N PHE A 27 9.67 -21.53 -3.54
CA PHE A 27 10.18 -21.57 -2.18
C PHE A 27 9.02 -21.29 -1.22
N LEU A 28 8.76 -22.23 -0.33
CA LEU A 28 7.81 -22.04 0.76
C LEU A 28 8.60 -21.63 2.01
N PRO A 29 8.48 -20.36 2.45
CA PRO A 29 9.11 -19.92 3.68
C PRO A 29 8.48 -20.61 4.89
N ASP A 30 9.22 -20.67 5.97
CA ASP A 30 8.69 -21.11 7.25
C ASP A 30 7.64 -20.10 7.75
N LYS A 31 6.65 -20.61 8.49
CA LYS A 31 5.64 -19.71 9.08
C LYS A 31 6.30 -18.81 10.11
N LEU A 32 6.05 -17.50 10.01
CA LEU A 32 6.54 -16.52 10.98
C LEU A 32 5.98 -16.75 12.39
N ALA A 33 4.73 -17.24 12.47
CA ALA A 33 4.12 -17.59 13.73
C ALA A 33 4.86 -18.78 14.38
N GLY A 34 5.48 -18.52 15.51
CA GLY A 34 6.27 -19.53 16.26
C GLY A 34 7.77 -19.47 16.01
N LEU A 35 8.26 -18.53 15.18
CA LEU A 35 9.68 -18.24 15.10
C LEU A 35 10.13 -17.45 16.34
N ASP A 36 11.14 -17.98 17.03
CA ASP A 36 11.82 -17.22 18.08
C ASP A 36 12.82 -16.25 17.44
N ILE A 37 12.38 -15.00 17.26
CA ILE A 37 13.19 -13.97 16.59
C ILE A 37 14.13 -13.35 17.63
N MET A 38 15.39 -13.74 17.59
CA MET A 38 16.46 -13.13 18.38
C MET A 38 16.90 -11.81 17.75
N LEU A 39 16.55 -10.70 18.39
CA LEU A 39 17.01 -9.37 17.95
C LEU A 39 18.44 -9.13 18.42
N THR A 40 19.28 -8.52 17.57
CA THR A 40 20.60 -8.08 17.98
C THR A 40 20.50 -6.87 18.94
N PRO A 41 21.51 -6.63 19.81
CA PRO A 41 21.50 -5.47 20.69
C PRO A 41 21.33 -4.13 19.94
N GLU A 42 21.91 -4.03 18.75
CA GLU A 42 21.79 -2.86 17.87
C GLU A 42 20.36 -2.65 17.40
N ALA A 43 19.68 -3.73 17.00
CA ALA A 43 18.28 -3.69 16.59
C ALA A 43 17.36 -3.30 17.75
N VAL A 44 17.59 -3.86 18.94
CA VAL A 44 16.85 -3.48 20.18
C VAL A 44 17.06 -2.00 20.50
N SER A 45 18.30 -1.52 20.41
CA SER A 45 18.61 -0.10 20.65
C SER A 45 17.88 0.79 19.64
N ALA A 46 17.91 0.46 18.35
CA ALA A 46 17.24 1.24 17.31
C ALA A 46 15.71 1.28 17.52
N VAL A 47 15.09 0.15 17.85
CA VAL A 47 13.65 0.09 18.17
C VAL A 47 13.33 0.95 19.39
N THR A 48 14.12 0.87 20.45
CA THR A 48 13.91 1.68 21.67
C THR A 48 14.03 3.19 21.39
N GLN A 49 15.01 3.59 20.58
CA GLN A 49 15.14 4.99 20.16
C GLN A 49 13.94 5.45 19.32
N ALA A 50 13.49 4.63 18.37
CA ALA A 50 12.31 4.94 17.57
C ALA A 50 11.05 5.07 18.43
N GLN A 51 10.82 4.15 19.35
CA GLN A 51 9.70 4.23 20.31
C GLN A 51 9.74 5.50 21.15
N SER A 52 10.92 5.86 21.65
CA SER A 52 11.09 7.08 22.45
C SER A 52 10.79 8.34 21.63
N ALA A 53 11.24 8.39 20.37
CA ALA A 53 10.96 9.50 19.46
C ALA A 53 9.45 9.63 19.16
N VAL A 54 8.76 8.52 18.92
CA VAL A 54 7.30 8.50 18.70
C VAL A 54 6.56 8.98 19.95
N LEU A 55 6.95 8.51 21.14
CA LEU A 55 6.33 8.93 22.41
C LEU A 55 6.50 10.44 22.63
N LEU A 56 7.70 10.96 22.38
CA LEU A 56 7.98 12.41 22.50
C LEU A 56 7.13 13.21 21.52
N LEU A 57 7.08 12.77 20.24
CA LEU A 57 6.26 13.41 19.23
C LEU A 57 4.78 13.43 19.64
N ASN A 58 4.24 12.32 20.14
CA ASN A 58 2.86 12.24 20.60
C ASN A 58 2.59 13.16 21.78
N GLN A 59 3.56 13.38 22.70
CA GLN A 59 3.43 14.31 23.80
C GLN A 59 3.40 15.76 23.30
N GLU A 60 4.31 16.13 22.42
CA GLU A 60 4.42 17.48 21.86
C GLU A 60 3.22 17.82 20.95
N ALA A 61 2.75 16.84 20.17
CA ALA A 61 1.59 17.01 19.29
C ALA A 61 0.29 17.36 20.04
N ARG A 62 0.19 17.06 21.34
CA ARG A 62 -0.99 17.43 22.17
C ARG A 62 -1.17 18.94 22.29
N PHE A 63 -0.12 19.72 22.07
CA PHE A 63 -0.18 21.18 22.12
C PHE A 63 -0.63 21.79 20.77
N LEU A 64 -0.69 21.00 19.71
CA LEU A 64 -1.18 21.45 18.41
C LEU A 64 -2.72 21.41 18.43
N THR A 65 -3.32 22.59 18.28
CA THR A 65 -4.80 22.74 18.30
C THR A 65 -5.48 22.13 17.08
N ASN A 66 -4.76 22.03 15.96
CA ASN A 66 -5.26 21.40 14.73
C ASN A 66 -4.11 20.73 13.98
N THR A 67 -4.06 19.41 14.01
CA THR A 67 -3.04 18.60 13.31
C THR A 67 -3.51 18.12 11.93
N GLU A 68 -4.78 18.30 11.59
CA GLU A 68 -5.37 17.79 10.36
C GLU A 68 -4.69 18.31 9.08
N PRO A 69 -4.39 19.63 8.91
CA PRO A 69 -3.70 20.11 7.73
C PRO A 69 -2.28 19.52 7.59
N LEU A 70 -1.58 19.32 8.70
CA LEU A 70 -0.27 18.71 8.70
C LEU A 70 -0.35 17.21 8.33
N ALA A 71 -1.32 16.49 8.87
CA ALA A 71 -1.54 15.08 8.56
C ALA A 71 -1.85 14.89 7.06
N ARG A 72 -2.72 15.73 6.49
CA ARG A 72 -3.01 15.73 5.06
C ARG A 72 -1.77 16.00 4.20
N LEU A 73 -0.94 16.98 4.60
CA LEU A 73 0.29 17.30 3.88
C LEU A 73 1.28 16.14 3.90
N LEU A 74 1.46 15.51 5.05
CA LEU A 74 2.33 14.34 5.22
C LEU A 74 1.83 13.15 4.40
N LEU A 75 0.53 12.87 4.42
CA LEU A 75 -0.08 11.78 3.66
C LEU A 75 0.11 11.98 2.15
N ARG A 76 -0.09 13.19 1.63
CA ARG A 76 0.17 13.52 0.23
C ARG A 76 1.64 13.34 -0.14
N SER A 77 2.54 13.82 0.73
CA SER A 77 3.98 13.69 0.54
C SER A 77 4.42 12.23 0.49
N GLU A 78 3.89 11.40 1.37
CA GLU A 78 4.14 9.96 1.41
C GLU A 78 3.60 9.25 0.17
N ALA A 79 2.36 9.55 -0.23
CA ALA A 79 1.76 8.96 -1.41
C ALA A 79 2.55 9.28 -2.69
N LEU A 80 3.01 10.53 -2.84
CA LEU A 80 3.86 10.93 -3.97
C LEU A 80 5.23 10.24 -3.93
N ALA A 81 5.82 10.08 -2.75
CA ALA A 81 7.11 9.43 -2.57
C ALA A 81 7.01 7.92 -2.86
N SER A 82 5.99 7.25 -2.33
CA SER A 82 5.71 5.84 -2.56
C SER A 82 5.44 5.54 -4.04
N SER A 83 4.56 6.31 -4.67
CA SER A 83 4.26 6.17 -6.10
C SER A 83 5.50 6.36 -6.97
N ARG A 84 6.42 7.27 -6.59
CA ARG A 84 7.69 7.47 -7.30
C ARG A 84 8.60 6.25 -7.25
N ILE A 85 8.60 5.49 -6.14
CA ILE A 85 9.35 4.22 -6.02
C ILE A 85 8.82 3.20 -7.02
N GLU A 86 7.53 3.22 -7.29
CA GLU A 86 6.86 2.35 -8.28
C GLU A 86 6.99 2.87 -9.72
N GLY A 87 7.74 3.96 -9.94
CA GLY A 87 7.93 4.56 -11.25
C GLY A 87 6.81 5.52 -11.69
N LEU A 88 5.80 5.74 -10.85
CA LEU A 88 4.71 6.68 -11.10
C LEU A 88 5.16 8.08 -10.68
N GLN A 89 5.31 8.99 -11.66
CA GLN A 89 5.78 10.34 -11.39
C GLN A 89 4.66 11.36 -11.57
N MET A 90 4.30 12.01 -10.49
CA MET A 90 3.40 13.16 -10.47
C MET A 90 4.01 14.26 -9.59
N ASN A 91 3.91 15.51 -10.02
CA ASN A 91 4.37 16.62 -9.20
C ASN A 91 3.25 17.11 -8.26
N ALA A 92 3.67 17.73 -7.14
CA ALA A 92 2.73 18.20 -6.12
C ALA A 92 1.76 19.27 -6.63
N GLY A 93 2.18 20.11 -7.58
CA GLY A 93 1.28 21.14 -8.18
C GLY A 93 0.14 20.50 -8.96
N ARG A 94 0.44 19.45 -9.72
CA ARG A 94 -0.57 18.70 -10.47
C ARG A 94 -1.54 17.97 -9.54
N LEU A 95 -1.03 17.40 -8.44
CA LEU A 95 -1.89 16.80 -7.42
C LEU A 95 -2.90 17.82 -6.84
N LEU A 96 -2.41 18.99 -6.43
CA LEU A 96 -3.27 20.03 -5.86
C LEU A 96 -4.30 20.57 -6.87
N GLU A 97 -3.94 20.62 -8.14
CA GLU A 97 -4.87 21.00 -9.22
C GLU A 97 -6.03 19.99 -9.31
N PHE A 98 -5.74 18.69 -9.31
CA PHE A 98 -6.78 17.66 -9.36
C PHE A 98 -7.66 17.66 -8.12
N GLU A 99 -7.09 17.76 -6.93
CA GLU A 99 -7.87 17.84 -5.69
C GLU A 99 -8.80 19.06 -5.70
N ALA A 100 -8.33 20.21 -6.17
CA ALA A 100 -9.17 21.41 -6.28
C ALA A 100 -10.31 21.23 -7.30
N LEU A 101 -10.05 20.57 -8.44
CA LEU A 101 -11.08 20.28 -9.43
C LEU A 101 -12.13 19.31 -8.88
N ASP A 102 -11.70 18.31 -8.12
CA ASP A 102 -12.57 17.33 -7.49
C ASP A 102 -13.46 17.99 -6.42
N GLU A 103 -12.89 18.84 -5.56
CA GLU A 103 -13.65 19.63 -4.58
C GLU A 103 -14.69 20.56 -5.22
N LEU A 104 -14.41 21.07 -6.42
CA LEU A 104 -15.34 21.91 -7.20
C LEU A 104 -16.37 21.10 -7.98
N GLY A 105 -16.30 19.77 -7.95
CA GLY A 105 -17.18 18.89 -8.74
C GLY A 105 -16.96 19.00 -10.25
N VAL A 106 -15.80 19.48 -10.68
CA VAL A 106 -15.45 19.62 -12.10
C VAL A 106 -14.93 18.29 -12.62
N SER A 107 -15.65 17.68 -13.54
CA SER A 107 -15.22 16.46 -14.23
C SER A 107 -13.91 16.72 -14.99
N HIS A 108 -12.89 15.94 -14.66
CA HIS A 108 -11.60 15.97 -15.33
C HIS A 108 -11.18 14.54 -15.69
N ARG A 109 -10.37 14.43 -16.73
CA ARG A 109 -9.83 13.14 -17.14
C ARG A 109 -8.46 12.95 -16.53
N LEU A 110 -8.32 11.92 -15.71
CA LEU A 110 -7.04 11.47 -15.20
C LEU A 110 -6.37 10.55 -16.22
N ASP A 111 -5.07 10.66 -16.39
CA ASP A 111 -4.29 9.61 -17.07
C ASP A 111 -4.03 8.44 -16.11
N GLY A 112 -3.41 7.37 -16.60
CA GLY A 112 -3.16 6.17 -15.78
C GLY A 112 -2.28 6.42 -14.57
N VAL A 113 -1.30 7.35 -14.65
CA VAL A 113 -0.42 7.70 -13.53
C VAL A 113 -1.14 8.54 -12.51
N GLU A 114 -1.89 9.54 -12.97
CA GLU A 114 -2.66 10.44 -12.13
C GLU A 114 -3.73 9.69 -11.35
N ALA A 115 -4.47 8.80 -12.01
CA ALA A 115 -5.46 7.94 -11.37
C ALA A 115 -4.84 7.03 -10.30
N ALA A 116 -3.69 6.42 -10.59
CA ALA A 116 -3.00 5.55 -9.63
C ALA A 116 -2.51 6.31 -8.39
N VAL A 117 -1.98 7.53 -8.56
CA VAL A 117 -1.54 8.36 -7.43
C VAL A 117 -2.74 8.83 -6.58
N MET A 118 -3.84 9.24 -7.20
CA MET A 118 -5.06 9.62 -6.49
C MET A 118 -5.67 8.44 -5.74
N ALA A 119 -5.73 7.25 -6.34
CA ALA A 119 -6.17 6.03 -5.68
C ALA A 119 -5.28 5.66 -4.47
N ASN A 120 -3.95 5.85 -4.58
CA ASN A 120 -3.04 5.63 -3.47
C ASN A 120 -3.31 6.61 -2.31
N ILE A 121 -3.55 7.89 -2.59
CA ILE A 121 -3.92 8.87 -1.56
C ILE A 121 -5.24 8.48 -0.89
N ALA A 122 -6.26 8.10 -1.67
CA ALA A 122 -7.54 7.66 -1.14
C ALA A 122 -7.38 6.42 -0.25
N ALA A 123 -6.65 5.40 -0.72
CA ALA A 123 -6.39 4.17 0.04
C ALA A 123 -5.66 4.44 1.36
N MET A 124 -4.65 5.32 1.35
CA MET A 124 -3.94 5.73 2.57
C MET A 124 -4.85 6.51 3.53
N SER A 125 -5.69 7.39 3.00
CA SER A 125 -6.64 8.18 3.78
C SER A 125 -7.68 7.28 4.46
N ASP A 126 -8.23 6.32 3.72
CA ASP A 126 -9.17 5.32 4.22
C ASP A 126 -8.53 4.43 5.29
N ALA A 127 -7.29 3.98 5.06
CA ALA A 127 -6.56 3.18 6.03
C ALA A 127 -6.35 3.93 7.34
N VAL A 128 -5.94 5.20 7.28
CA VAL A 128 -5.74 6.03 8.48
C VAL A 128 -7.06 6.36 9.17
N GLY A 129 -8.14 6.58 8.41
CA GLY A 129 -9.44 6.96 8.95
C GLY A 129 -10.23 5.79 9.54
N ASN A 130 -10.13 4.60 8.93
CA ASN A 130 -10.95 3.44 9.27
C ASN A 130 -10.25 2.44 10.20
N ILE A 131 -8.91 2.42 10.22
CA ILE A 131 -8.16 1.58 11.14
C ILE A 131 -7.90 2.40 12.40
N GLY A 132 -8.69 2.17 13.43
CA GLY A 132 -8.57 2.88 14.72
C GLY A 132 -7.23 2.61 15.40
N ALA A 133 -6.71 3.60 16.10
CA ALA A 133 -5.46 3.45 16.86
C ALA A 133 -5.64 2.41 17.98
N GLY A 134 -4.96 1.29 17.86
CA GLY A 134 -5.00 0.19 18.84
C GLY A 134 -5.89 -0.98 18.46
N ASP A 135 -6.68 -0.87 17.40
CA ASP A 135 -7.43 -2.00 16.87
C ASP A 135 -6.51 -2.95 16.07
N PRO A 136 -6.72 -4.26 16.17
CA PRO A 136 -5.95 -5.21 15.37
C PRO A 136 -6.34 -5.07 13.89
N ILE A 137 -5.34 -4.93 13.02
CA ILE A 137 -5.55 -4.91 11.57
C ILE A 137 -6.02 -6.29 11.12
N THR A 138 -7.15 -6.35 10.44
CA THR A 138 -7.75 -7.57 9.92
C THR A 138 -7.41 -7.81 8.44
N VAL A 139 -7.66 -9.01 7.96
CA VAL A 139 -7.55 -9.33 6.52
C VAL A 139 -8.56 -8.51 5.70
N ASP A 140 -9.75 -8.26 6.25
CA ASP A 140 -10.78 -7.48 5.57
C ASP A 140 -10.40 -6.00 5.46
N ASP A 141 -9.69 -5.42 6.44
CA ASP A 141 -9.12 -4.07 6.33
C ASP A 141 -8.11 -3.98 5.19
N ILE A 142 -7.20 -4.97 5.09
CA ILE A 142 -6.23 -5.04 3.99
C ILE A 142 -6.92 -5.16 2.64
N ARG A 143 -7.97 -5.96 2.54
CA ARG A 143 -8.76 -6.12 1.32
C ARG A 143 -9.49 -4.84 0.93
N ALA A 144 -10.07 -4.14 1.88
CA ALA A 144 -10.74 -2.86 1.64
C ALA A 144 -9.75 -1.80 1.10
N VAL A 145 -8.60 -1.65 1.74
CA VAL A 145 -7.54 -0.73 1.28
C VAL A 145 -7.06 -1.11 -0.13
N ASN A 146 -6.88 -2.40 -0.41
CA ASN A 146 -6.48 -2.87 -1.73
C ASN A 146 -7.55 -2.60 -2.80
N ALA A 147 -8.84 -2.74 -2.47
CA ALA A 147 -9.94 -2.41 -3.37
C ALA A 147 -9.93 -0.91 -3.74
N THR A 148 -9.76 -0.03 -2.75
CA THR A 148 -9.62 1.43 -2.98
C THR A 148 -8.40 1.73 -3.85
N LEU A 149 -7.26 1.08 -3.59
CA LEU A 149 -6.02 1.29 -4.35
C LEU A 149 -6.16 0.91 -5.83
N LEU A 150 -6.92 -0.13 -6.15
CA LEU A 150 -7.09 -0.62 -7.52
C LEU A 150 -8.26 0.02 -8.27
N GLN A 151 -9.06 0.86 -7.60
CA GLN A 151 -10.21 1.53 -8.18
C GLN A 151 -9.82 2.37 -9.41
N GLY A 152 -10.55 2.23 -10.49
CA GLY A 152 -10.29 2.93 -11.76
C GLY A 152 -9.07 2.43 -12.55
N SER A 153 -8.38 1.38 -12.06
CA SER A 153 -7.30 0.73 -12.79
C SER A 153 -7.81 -0.44 -13.65
N HIS A 154 -6.96 -0.98 -14.51
CA HIS A 154 -7.28 -2.21 -15.26
C HIS A 154 -7.37 -3.47 -14.38
N LEU A 155 -7.02 -3.38 -13.10
CA LEU A 155 -7.10 -4.43 -12.09
C LEU A 155 -8.24 -4.21 -11.09
N GLU A 156 -9.17 -3.31 -11.36
CA GLU A 156 -10.26 -2.97 -10.44
C GLU A 156 -11.08 -4.21 -10.02
N ASP A 157 -11.34 -5.12 -10.93
CA ASP A 157 -12.07 -6.38 -10.66
C ASP A 157 -11.31 -7.33 -9.71
N GLU A 158 -9.99 -7.14 -9.55
CA GLU A 158 -9.14 -7.90 -8.63
C GLU A 158 -9.01 -7.21 -7.25
N GLY A 159 -9.56 -6.00 -7.11
CA GLY A 159 -9.50 -5.21 -5.89
C GLY A 159 -10.12 -5.92 -4.70
N GLY A 160 -9.36 -6.10 -3.63
CA GLY A 160 -9.79 -6.79 -2.42
C GLY A 160 -10.00 -8.29 -2.55
N VAL A 161 -9.62 -8.90 -3.66
CA VAL A 161 -9.72 -10.34 -3.89
C VAL A 161 -8.45 -11.05 -3.41
N LEU A 162 -8.61 -12.08 -2.58
CA LEU A 162 -7.49 -12.95 -2.21
C LEU A 162 -7.18 -13.90 -3.37
N ARG A 163 -5.96 -13.83 -3.86
CA ARG A 163 -5.52 -14.72 -4.95
C ARG A 163 -5.39 -16.15 -4.44
N THR A 164 -5.88 -17.08 -5.23
CA THR A 164 -5.74 -18.52 -5.00
C THR A 164 -4.66 -19.16 -5.87
N ILE A 165 -4.16 -18.42 -6.86
CA ILE A 165 -3.12 -18.83 -7.78
C ILE A 165 -1.96 -17.86 -7.67
N GLN A 166 -0.75 -18.39 -7.59
CA GLN A 166 0.47 -17.59 -7.61
C GLN A 166 0.74 -17.11 -9.03
N ASN A 167 1.11 -15.83 -9.17
CA ASN A 167 1.56 -15.25 -10.44
C ASN A 167 3.00 -15.65 -10.73
#